data_2458882a64f854f47ec109dd44ff1988
#
_entry.id   2458882a64f854f47ec109dd44ff1988
#
_cell.length_a   1.000
_cell.length_b   1.000
_cell.length_c   1.000
_cell.angle_alpha   90.00
_cell.angle_beta   90.00
_cell.angle_gamma   90.00
#
_symmetry.space_group_name_H-M   'P 1'
#
loop_
_entity.id
_entity.type
_entity.pdbx_description
1 polymer ?
#
loop_
_entity_poly.entity_id
_entity_poly.type
_entity_poly.pdbx_seq_one_letter_code
_entity_poly.pdbx_strand_id
1 'polypeptide(L)'
;HSVGGDNAAKKIQSVLDGIDISYTSPESRFGQGFYVAADGNTTVAELAYHGTDATYSIRYDMNLNGQKVLDLTDTNIAKQWNYSQGKSSILECHSIAETALDEGYTVIKVQSYRDNGINYIIYDNFDEILQPQMVTPIGAY
;
A
#
# COMPACT_ATOMS: atom_id res chain seq x y z
N HIS A 1 -2.11 -5.19 -5.25
CA HIS A 1 -1.33 -4.11 -5.89
C HIS A 1 -1.65 -4.04 -7.38
N SER A 2 -1.83 -2.84 -7.89
CA SER A 2 -2.12 -2.62 -9.31
C SER A 2 -1.10 -1.67 -9.94
N VAL A 3 -0.83 -1.88 -11.22
CA VAL A 3 0.00 -1.01 -12.04
C VAL A 3 -0.75 -0.59 -13.29
N GLY A 4 -0.39 0.53 -13.86
CA GLY A 4 -1.00 1.05 -15.07
C GLY A 4 -0.12 2.07 -15.77
N GLY A 5 -0.68 2.71 -16.80
CA GLY A 5 0.01 3.69 -17.60
C GLY A 5 1.02 3.09 -18.58
N ASP A 6 1.92 3.92 -19.07
CA ASP A 6 2.95 3.51 -20.02
C ASP A 6 3.91 2.49 -19.38
N ASN A 7 4.31 1.49 -20.16
CA ASN A 7 5.22 0.43 -19.71
C ASN A 7 4.67 -0.44 -18.57
N ALA A 8 3.35 -0.61 -18.46
CA ALA A 8 2.73 -1.41 -17.40
C ALA A 8 3.28 -2.84 -17.33
N ALA A 9 3.53 -3.49 -18.48
CA ALA A 9 4.11 -4.82 -18.53
C ALA A 9 5.52 -4.89 -17.91
N LYS A 10 6.35 -3.88 -18.14
CA LYS A 10 7.68 -3.77 -17.52
C LYS A 10 7.59 -3.50 -16.03
N LYS A 11 6.63 -2.69 -15.61
CA LYS A 11 6.39 -2.40 -14.19
C LYS A 11 5.98 -3.66 -13.44
N ILE A 12 5.08 -4.46 -14.01
CA ILE A 12 4.64 -5.70 -13.40
C ILE A 12 5.79 -6.70 -13.27
N GLN A 13 6.61 -6.84 -14.30
CA GLN A 13 7.77 -7.72 -14.27
C GLN A 13 8.79 -7.27 -13.21
N SER A 14 9.05 -5.98 -13.12
CA SER A 14 9.95 -5.41 -12.12
C SER A 14 9.47 -5.72 -10.69
N VAL A 15 8.18 -5.61 -10.43
CA VAL A 15 7.61 -5.94 -9.11
C VAL A 15 7.70 -7.43 -8.82
N LEU A 16 7.47 -8.28 -9.81
CA LEU A 16 7.59 -9.74 -9.65
C LEU A 16 9.04 -10.19 -9.40
N ASP A 17 10.01 -9.50 -9.98
CA ASP A 17 11.44 -9.77 -9.81
C ASP A 17 11.94 -9.38 -8.41
N GLY A 18 11.29 -8.45 -7.76
CA GLY A 18 11.61 -8.00 -6.42
C GLY A 18 11.03 -6.62 -6.14
N ILE A 19 10.65 -6.38 -4.89
CA ILE A 19 10.08 -5.11 -4.47
C ILE A 19 11.18 -4.20 -3.98
N ASP A 20 11.32 -3.04 -4.63
CA ASP A 20 12.24 -1.98 -4.25
C ASP A 20 11.44 -0.68 -4.05
N ILE A 21 11.27 -0.27 -2.80
CA ILE A 21 10.48 0.91 -2.47
C ILE A 21 11.12 2.22 -2.91
N SER A 22 12.40 2.23 -3.28
CA SER A 22 13.03 3.44 -3.83
C SER A 22 12.40 3.89 -5.16
N TYR A 23 11.71 2.98 -5.86
CA TYR A 23 10.93 3.30 -7.06
C TYR A 23 9.51 3.80 -6.76
N THR A 24 9.07 3.78 -5.49
CA THR A 24 7.76 4.29 -5.10
C THR A 24 7.83 5.80 -4.84
N SER A 25 6.67 6.47 -4.88
CA SER A 25 6.62 7.92 -4.67
C SER A 25 6.84 8.27 -3.20
N PRO A 26 7.82 9.17 -2.88
CA PRO A 26 7.95 9.69 -1.53
C PRO A 26 6.80 10.61 -1.12
N GLU A 27 5.99 11.06 -2.09
CA GLU A 27 4.83 11.92 -1.87
C GLU A 27 3.56 11.15 -1.56
N SER A 28 3.60 9.81 -1.60
CA SER A 28 2.47 8.99 -1.17
C SER A 28 2.13 9.28 0.29
N ARG A 29 0.85 9.11 0.65
CA ARG A 29 0.32 9.57 1.95
C ARG A 29 1.14 9.12 3.15
N PHE A 30 1.59 7.87 3.15
CA PHE A 30 2.44 7.31 4.22
C PHE A 30 3.90 7.11 3.77
N GLY A 31 4.36 7.96 2.85
CA GLY A 31 5.73 7.93 2.35
C GLY A 31 6.02 6.78 1.40
N GLN A 32 7.31 6.50 1.21
CA GLN A 32 7.75 5.41 0.35
C GLN A 32 7.49 4.07 1.01
N GLY A 33 6.60 3.28 0.41
CA GLY A 33 6.26 1.95 0.83
C GLY A 33 5.58 1.21 -0.31
N PHE A 34 5.40 -0.08 -0.13
CA PHE A 34 4.66 -0.90 -1.10
C PHE A 34 3.22 -1.02 -0.65
N TYR A 35 2.31 -0.44 -1.43
CA TYR A 35 0.89 -0.35 -1.11
C TYR A 35 0.15 -1.54 -1.69
N VAL A 36 -0.51 -2.31 -0.84
CA VAL A 36 -1.41 -3.39 -1.24
C VAL A 36 -2.78 -3.19 -0.58
N ALA A 37 -3.83 -3.51 -1.30
CA ALA A 37 -5.19 -3.45 -0.78
C ALA A 37 -5.71 -4.86 -0.49
N ALA A 38 -6.59 -4.96 0.49
CA ALA A 38 -7.30 -6.20 0.77
C ALA A 38 -8.24 -6.60 -0.37
N ASP A 39 -8.60 -5.64 -1.22
CA ASP A 39 -9.55 -5.80 -2.33
C ASP A 39 -9.00 -5.14 -3.60
N GLY A 40 -9.12 -5.82 -4.75
CA GLY A 40 -8.65 -5.31 -6.04
C GLY A 40 -9.35 -4.01 -6.48
N ASN A 41 -10.60 -3.80 -6.10
CA ASN A 41 -11.31 -2.57 -6.41
C ASN A 41 -10.68 -1.35 -5.73
N THR A 42 -10.18 -1.51 -4.52
CA THR A 42 -9.48 -0.44 -3.79
C THR A 42 -8.22 0.00 -4.53
N THR A 43 -7.41 -0.94 -5.03
CA THR A 43 -6.20 -0.59 -5.79
C THR A 43 -6.52 0.14 -7.09
N VAL A 44 -7.58 -0.24 -7.77
CA VAL A 44 -8.06 0.44 -8.99
C VAL A 44 -8.51 1.85 -8.67
N ALA A 45 -9.26 2.05 -7.59
CA ALA A 45 -9.72 3.36 -7.14
C ALA A 45 -8.55 4.29 -6.79
N GLU A 46 -7.51 3.79 -6.14
CA GLU A 46 -6.31 4.55 -5.81
C GLU A 46 -5.59 5.05 -7.08
N LEU A 47 -5.39 4.18 -8.08
CA LEU A 47 -4.76 4.56 -9.34
C LEU A 47 -5.62 5.55 -10.13
N ALA A 48 -6.93 5.34 -10.20
CA ALA A 48 -7.86 6.23 -10.90
C ALA A 48 -7.82 7.65 -10.33
N TYR A 49 -7.69 7.79 -9.00
CA TYR A 49 -7.56 9.10 -8.36
C TYR A 49 -6.33 9.87 -8.86
N HIS A 50 -5.23 9.16 -9.14
CA HIS A 50 -4.01 9.76 -9.69
C HIS A 50 -4.04 9.92 -11.22
N GLY A 51 -5.19 9.70 -11.86
CA GLY A 51 -5.34 9.83 -13.31
C GLY A 51 -4.72 8.68 -14.10
N THR A 52 -4.49 7.55 -13.47
CA THR A 52 -3.90 6.36 -14.11
C THR A 52 -4.89 5.22 -14.09
N ASP A 53 -5.21 4.70 -15.27
CA ASP A 53 -6.01 3.48 -15.36
C ASP A 53 -5.15 2.26 -15.05
N ALA A 54 -5.64 1.40 -14.17
CA ALA A 54 -4.96 0.16 -13.84
C ALA A 54 -5.02 -0.80 -15.03
N THR A 55 -3.86 -1.36 -15.40
CA THR A 55 -3.73 -2.32 -16.51
C THR A 55 -3.53 -3.74 -16.02
N TYR A 56 -2.79 -3.89 -14.92
CA TYR A 56 -2.53 -5.19 -14.29
C TYR A 56 -2.71 -5.10 -12.79
N SER A 57 -3.15 -6.19 -12.18
CA SER A 57 -3.19 -6.36 -10.74
C SER A 57 -2.44 -7.62 -10.35
N ILE A 58 -1.63 -7.54 -9.30
CA ILE A 58 -0.98 -8.70 -8.69
C ILE A 58 -1.74 -9.03 -7.43
N ARG A 59 -2.17 -10.29 -7.31
CA ARG A 59 -2.69 -10.84 -6.07
C ARG A 59 -1.56 -11.48 -5.28
N TYR A 60 -1.49 -11.14 -4.00
CA TYR A 60 -0.55 -11.71 -3.06
C TYR A 60 -1.28 -12.50 -1.98
N ASP A 61 -0.67 -13.60 -1.55
CA ASP A 61 -0.95 -14.12 -0.21
C ASP A 61 -0.08 -13.34 0.77
N MET A 62 -0.69 -12.88 1.86
CA MET A 62 -0.01 -12.05 2.85
C MET A 62 0.11 -12.78 4.19
N ASN A 63 1.32 -12.81 4.73
CA ASN A 63 1.62 -13.37 6.04
C ASN A 63 2.23 -12.27 6.92
N LEU A 64 1.48 -11.85 7.94
CA LEU A 64 1.91 -10.81 8.88
C LEU A 64 2.47 -11.40 10.19
N ASN A 65 2.62 -12.72 10.29
CA ASN A 65 3.17 -13.35 11.49
C ASN A 65 4.60 -12.88 11.75
N GLY A 66 4.87 -12.48 12.99
CA GLY A 66 6.16 -11.95 13.39
C GLY A 66 6.42 -10.49 12.98
N GLN A 67 5.49 -9.86 12.29
CA GLN A 67 5.61 -8.45 11.90
C GLN A 67 4.99 -7.52 12.95
N LYS A 68 5.59 -6.36 13.14
CA LYS A 68 5.03 -5.29 13.95
C LYS A 68 4.16 -4.40 13.06
N VAL A 69 2.85 -4.52 13.23
CA VAL A 69 1.84 -3.85 12.40
C VAL A 69 1.20 -2.69 13.16
N LEU A 70 1.24 -1.49 12.59
CA LEU A 70 0.50 -0.34 13.12
C LEU A 70 -0.90 -0.34 12.49
N ASP A 71 -1.90 -0.71 13.28
CA ASP A 71 -3.29 -0.78 12.83
C ASP A 71 -4.03 0.54 13.12
N LEU A 72 -4.03 1.43 12.14
CA LEU A 72 -4.75 2.71 12.25
C LEU A 72 -6.26 2.58 11.98
N THR A 73 -6.75 1.38 11.70
CA THR A 73 -8.19 1.11 11.66
C THR A 73 -8.79 0.89 13.05
N ASP A 74 -7.95 0.61 14.05
CA ASP A 74 -8.33 0.57 15.46
C ASP A 74 -8.43 2.01 15.99
N THR A 75 -9.61 2.38 16.47
CA THR A 75 -9.89 3.74 16.94
C THR A 75 -9.01 4.18 18.10
N ASN A 76 -8.69 3.29 19.03
CA ASN A 76 -7.85 3.60 20.17
C ASN A 76 -6.40 3.84 19.74
N ILE A 77 -5.87 3.01 18.86
CA ILE A 77 -4.52 3.14 18.30
C ILE A 77 -4.44 4.43 17.47
N ALA A 78 -5.43 4.70 16.61
CA ALA A 78 -5.48 5.91 15.81
C ALA A 78 -5.42 7.18 16.70
N LYS A 79 -6.15 7.20 17.80
CA LYS A 79 -6.10 8.31 18.76
C LYS A 79 -4.72 8.48 19.39
N GLN A 80 -4.06 7.40 19.76
CA GLN A 80 -2.72 7.43 20.33
C GLN A 80 -1.69 8.02 19.36
N TRP A 81 -1.89 7.80 18.08
CA TRP A 81 -1.02 8.28 17.00
C TRP A 81 -1.48 9.60 16.37
N ASN A 82 -2.52 10.23 16.92
CA ASN A 82 -3.11 11.47 16.39
C ASN A 82 -3.54 11.34 14.93
N TYR A 83 -4.05 10.17 14.55
CA TYR A 83 -4.55 9.89 13.22
C TYR A 83 -6.08 10.00 13.17
N SER A 84 -6.58 10.72 12.17
CA SER A 84 -8.02 10.84 11.88
C SER A 84 -8.30 10.46 10.44
N GLN A 85 -9.07 9.40 10.24
CA GLN A 85 -9.45 8.90 8.92
C GLN A 85 -10.10 10.01 8.08
N GLY A 86 -9.55 10.24 6.88
CA GLY A 86 -10.06 11.23 5.93
C GLY A 86 -9.79 12.69 6.31
N LYS A 87 -9.14 12.96 7.46
CA LYS A 87 -8.88 14.32 7.98
C LYS A 87 -7.40 14.64 8.16
N SER A 88 -6.58 13.65 8.53
CA SER A 88 -5.15 13.86 8.69
C SER A 88 -4.51 14.29 7.37
N SER A 89 -3.63 15.29 7.43
CA SER A 89 -2.90 15.79 6.27
C SER A 89 -1.82 14.80 5.81
N ILE A 90 -1.30 14.99 4.60
CA ILE A 90 -0.17 14.20 4.09
C ILE A 90 1.05 14.36 4.99
N LEU A 91 1.34 15.58 5.47
CA LEU A 91 2.46 15.81 6.38
C LEU A 91 2.29 15.09 7.72
N GLU A 92 1.08 15.07 8.27
CA GLU A 92 0.78 14.32 9.48
C GLU A 92 0.95 12.81 9.26
N CYS A 93 0.49 12.28 8.14
CA CYS A 93 0.67 10.87 7.79
C CYS A 93 2.14 10.50 7.57
N HIS A 94 2.94 11.37 6.95
CA HIS A 94 4.40 11.18 6.82
C HIS A 94 5.08 11.11 8.19
N SER A 95 4.70 12.00 9.11
CA SER A 95 5.22 11.99 10.49
C SER A 95 4.89 10.67 11.21
N ILE A 96 3.67 10.18 11.06
CA ILE A 96 3.25 8.89 11.62
C ILE A 96 4.10 7.77 11.06
N ALA A 97 4.30 7.73 9.74
CA ALA A 97 5.09 6.70 9.08
C ALA A 97 6.55 6.71 9.56
N GLU A 98 7.18 7.89 9.63
CA GLU A 98 8.55 8.05 10.12
C GLU A 98 8.70 7.55 11.55
N THR A 99 7.79 7.93 12.44
CA THR A 99 7.80 7.49 13.83
C THR A 99 7.60 5.97 13.93
N ALA A 100 6.67 5.42 13.15
CA ALA A 100 6.42 3.98 13.11
C ALA A 100 7.66 3.20 12.67
N LEU A 101 8.34 3.64 11.62
CA LEU A 101 9.56 3.01 11.15
C LEU A 101 10.68 3.06 12.20
N ASP A 102 10.84 4.20 12.87
CA ASP A 102 11.82 4.37 13.95
C ASP A 102 11.51 3.44 15.14
N GLU A 103 10.26 3.13 15.38
CA GLU A 103 9.83 2.20 16.43
C GLU A 103 9.81 0.74 16.02
N GLY A 104 10.24 0.43 14.79
CA GLY A 104 10.37 -0.94 14.29
C GLY A 104 9.11 -1.52 13.66
N TYR A 105 8.10 -0.73 13.37
CA TYR A 105 6.96 -1.19 12.58
C TYR A 105 7.37 -1.42 11.13
N THR A 106 6.92 -2.51 10.54
CA THR A 106 7.19 -2.85 9.14
C THR A 106 5.97 -2.69 8.24
N VAL A 107 4.79 -2.58 8.83
CA VAL A 107 3.52 -2.47 8.12
C VAL A 107 2.62 -1.46 8.80
N ILE A 108 1.93 -0.64 8.00
CA ILE A 108 0.81 0.19 8.44
C ILE A 108 -0.46 -0.32 7.77
N LYS A 109 -1.49 -0.56 8.57
CA LYS A 109 -2.85 -0.91 8.11
C LYS A 109 -3.74 0.30 8.26
N VAL A 110 -4.41 0.71 7.18
CA VAL A 110 -5.22 1.93 7.16
C VAL A 110 -6.41 1.76 6.24
N GLN A 111 -7.50 2.47 6.51
CA GLN A 111 -8.62 2.54 5.57
C GLN A 111 -8.27 3.45 4.40
N SER A 112 -8.62 3.03 3.18
CA SER A 112 -8.41 3.83 1.98
C SER A 112 -9.15 5.16 2.05
N TYR A 113 -8.50 6.23 1.56
CA TYR A 113 -9.12 7.55 1.40
C TYR A 113 -10.01 7.62 0.14
N ARG A 114 -9.95 6.61 -0.75
CA ARG A 114 -10.64 6.60 -2.05
C ARG A 114 -11.89 5.76 -2.07
N ASP A 115 -11.94 4.76 -1.22
CA ASP A 115 -13.11 3.94 -0.98
C ASP A 115 -13.10 3.45 0.47
N ASN A 116 -13.98 2.51 0.84
CA ASN A 116 -14.03 1.98 2.20
C ASN A 116 -13.16 0.73 2.41
N GLY A 117 -12.30 0.42 1.45
CA GLY A 117 -11.40 -0.71 1.52
C GLY A 117 -10.24 -0.48 2.49
N ILE A 118 -9.48 -1.54 2.72
CA ILE A 118 -8.32 -1.53 3.61
C ILE A 118 -7.05 -1.58 2.77
N ASN A 119 -6.11 -0.69 3.08
CA ASN A 119 -4.76 -0.67 2.52
C ASN A 119 -3.73 -1.10 3.57
N TYR A 120 -2.72 -1.81 3.10
CA TYR A 120 -1.52 -2.12 3.85
C TYR A 120 -0.34 -1.45 3.17
N ILE A 121 0.46 -0.73 3.93
CA ILE A 121 1.71 -0.15 3.44
C ILE A 121 2.84 -0.97 4.05
N ILE A 122 3.65 -1.60 3.21
CA ILE A 122 4.72 -2.50 3.61
C ILE A 122 6.05 -1.83 3.32
N TYR A 123 6.91 -1.74 4.33
CA TYR A 123 8.17 -1.00 4.26
C TYR A 123 9.40 -1.89 4.19
N ASP A 124 9.27 -3.15 4.64
CA ASP A 124 10.39 -4.10 4.68
C ASP A 124 9.86 -5.54 4.76
N ASN A 125 10.75 -6.52 4.71
CA ASN A 125 10.44 -7.95 4.83
C ASN A 125 9.46 -8.44 3.75
N PHE A 126 9.57 -7.91 2.53
CA PHE A 126 8.62 -8.17 1.43
C PHE A 126 8.50 -9.65 1.10
N ASP A 127 9.61 -10.38 1.05
CA ASP A 127 9.62 -11.80 0.70
C ASP A 127 8.96 -12.68 1.78
N GLU A 128 9.02 -12.24 3.04
CA GLU A 128 8.36 -12.93 4.15
C GLU A 128 6.86 -12.63 4.18
N ILE A 129 6.48 -11.40 3.88
CA ILE A 129 5.10 -10.92 4.00
C ILE A 129 4.28 -11.27 2.77
N LEU A 130 4.84 -11.11 1.56
CA LEU A 130 4.12 -11.20 0.30
C LEU A 130 4.59 -12.36 -0.57
N GLN A 131 3.64 -13.21 -0.97
CA GLN A 131 3.87 -14.28 -1.93
C GLN A 131 2.96 -14.01 -3.15
N PRO A 132 3.53 -13.68 -4.34
CA PRO A 132 2.71 -13.43 -5.52
C PRO A 132 2.01 -14.71 -5.97
N GLN A 133 0.70 -14.62 -6.24
CA GLN A 133 -0.12 -15.74 -6.66
C GLN A 133 -0.60 -15.62 -8.10
N MET A 134 -1.00 -14.44 -8.50
CA MET A 134 -1.63 -14.25 -9.80
C MET A 134 -1.43 -12.82 -10.29
N VAL A 135 -1.19 -12.67 -11.60
CA VAL A 135 -1.26 -11.39 -12.30
C VAL A 135 -2.52 -11.41 -13.17
N THR A 136 -3.37 -10.42 -13.01
CA THR A 136 -4.64 -10.32 -13.74
C THR A 136 -4.65 -9.03 -14.56
N PRO A 137 -4.89 -9.10 -15.89
CA PRO A 137 -5.19 -7.91 -16.69
C PRO A 137 -6.50 -7.27 -16.22
N ILE A 138 -6.54 -5.96 -16.19
CA ILE A 138 -7.73 -5.20 -15.78
C ILE A 138 -8.28 -4.45 -16.99
N GLY A 139 -9.61 -4.48 -17.18
CA GLY A 139 -10.27 -3.75 -18.24
C GLY A 139 -10.06 -4.33 -19.63
N ALA A 140 -9.62 -5.57 -19.75
CA ALA A 140 -9.43 -6.28 -21.00
C ALA A 140 -10.69 -7.07 -21.44
N TYR A 141 -11.86 -6.57 -21.09
CA TYR A 141 -13.14 -7.24 -21.35
C TYR A 141 -13.85 -6.64 -22.54
#